data_38722873d8ecf41f9eeb9f82ae9cfa5d
#
_entry.id   38722873d8ecf41f9eeb9f82ae9cfa5d
#
_cell.length_a   1.000
_cell.length_b   1.000
_cell.length_c   1.000
_cell.angle_alpha   90.00
_cell.angle_beta   90.00
_cell.angle_gamma   90.00
#
_symmetry.space_group_name_H-M   'P 1'
#
loop_
_entity.id
_entity.type
_entity.pdbx_description
1 polymer ?
#
loop_
_entity_poly.entity_id
_entity_poly.type
_entity_poly.pdbx_seq_one_letter_code
_entity_poly.pdbx_strand_id
1 'polypeptide(L)'
;MKKISILFLILLCNCTFLYAQQFSITGVVTDKKLKEPIIGASVIVKGTTNGTVTDLDGNFTIQVSKENVLVISFIGYITQEIKVTVP
;
A
#
# COMPACT_ATOMS: atom_id res chain seq x y z
N MET A 1 4.75 -43.40 -8.05
CA MET A 1 4.03 -42.68 -7.02
C MET A 1 4.87 -41.59 -6.33
N LYS A 2 6.14 -41.88 -6.00
CA LYS A 2 7.01 -40.88 -5.37
C LYS A 2 7.27 -39.66 -6.27
N LYS A 3 7.29 -39.84 -7.60
CA LYS A 3 7.52 -38.73 -8.56
C LYS A 3 6.37 -37.74 -8.58
N ILE A 4 5.15 -38.15 -8.36
CA ILE A 4 3.96 -37.28 -8.34
C ILE A 4 3.97 -36.43 -7.08
N SER A 5 4.43 -36.97 -5.94
CA SER A 5 4.51 -36.27 -4.68
C SER A 5 5.52 -35.10 -4.73
N ILE A 6 6.65 -35.30 -5.38
CA ILE A 6 7.68 -34.29 -5.55
C ILE A 6 7.21 -33.18 -6.48
N LEU A 7 6.53 -33.53 -7.56
CA LEU A 7 5.96 -32.57 -8.50
C LEU A 7 4.89 -31.69 -7.83
N PHE A 8 4.08 -32.28 -6.98
CA PHE A 8 3.05 -31.56 -6.23
C PHE A 8 3.67 -30.59 -5.22
N LEU A 9 4.78 -30.99 -4.60
CA LEU A 9 5.51 -30.13 -3.66
C LEU A 9 6.13 -28.92 -4.37
N ILE A 10 6.69 -29.12 -5.54
CA ILE A 10 7.25 -28.04 -6.37
C ILE A 10 6.16 -27.06 -6.80
N LEU A 11 4.98 -27.56 -7.12
CA LEU A 11 3.84 -26.72 -7.50
C LEU A 11 3.37 -25.86 -6.33
N LEU A 12 3.36 -26.41 -5.13
CA LEU A 12 3.01 -25.66 -3.90
C LEU A 12 4.03 -24.57 -3.58
N CYS A 13 5.32 -24.81 -3.81
CA CYS A 13 6.36 -23.81 -3.63
C CYS A 13 6.22 -22.62 -4.59
N ASN A 14 5.77 -22.88 -5.83
CA ASN A 14 5.55 -21.81 -6.81
C ASN A 14 4.41 -20.88 -6.40
N CYS A 15 3.39 -21.36 -5.71
CA CYS A 15 2.28 -20.54 -5.24
C CYS A 15 2.69 -19.52 -4.20
N THR A 16 3.72 -19.79 -3.39
CA THR A 16 4.16 -18.86 -2.35
C THR A 16 4.90 -17.65 -2.91
N PHE A 17 5.50 -17.74 -4.09
CA PHE A 17 6.19 -16.62 -4.74
C PHE A 17 5.23 -15.52 -5.19
N LEU A 18 3.95 -15.83 -5.44
CA LEU A 18 2.97 -14.86 -5.91
C LEU A 18 2.59 -13.83 -4.85
N TYR A 19 2.82 -14.12 -3.57
CA TYR A 19 2.48 -13.22 -2.47
C TYR A 19 3.64 -12.37 -1.99
N ALA A 20 4.81 -12.50 -2.59
CA ALA A 20 6.03 -11.85 -2.12
C ALA A 20 6.34 -10.53 -2.83
N GLN A 21 5.36 -9.95 -3.57
CA GLN A 21 5.59 -8.75 -4.38
C GLN A 21 5.02 -7.49 -3.74
N GLN A 22 5.21 -7.36 -2.43
CA GLN A 22 4.87 -6.14 -1.72
C GLN A 22 6.13 -5.31 -1.47
N PHE A 23 5.96 -4.01 -1.49
CA PHE A 23 7.04 -3.08 -1.19
C PHE A 23 6.49 -1.93 -0.35
N SER A 24 7.39 -1.27 0.39
CA SER A 24 7.03 -0.12 1.21
C SER A 24 7.20 1.15 0.41
N ILE A 25 6.21 2.02 0.49
CA ILE A 25 6.32 3.37 -0.05
C ILE A 25 6.15 4.37 1.08
N THR A 26 6.82 5.51 0.93
CA THR A 26 6.69 6.64 1.84
C THR A 26 6.14 7.82 1.06
N GLY A 27 5.41 8.68 1.75
CA GLY A 27 4.87 9.87 1.14
C GLY A 27 4.62 10.95 2.18
N VAL A 28 4.24 12.11 1.69
CA VAL A 28 3.92 13.27 2.53
C VAL A 28 2.57 13.82 2.09
N VAL A 29 1.71 14.09 3.07
CA VAL A 29 0.40 14.70 2.83
C VAL A 29 0.47 16.14 3.32
N THR A 30 0.25 17.09 2.41
CA THR A 30 0.29 18.52 2.73
C THR A 30 -0.95 19.23 2.22
N ASP A 31 -1.29 20.32 2.88
CA ASP A 31 -2.34 21.23 2.43
C ASP A 31 -1.85 22.00 1.20
N LYS A 32 -2.63 22.01 0.14
CA LYS A 32 -2.24 22.62 -1.12
C LYS A 32 -2.07 24.14 -1.03
N LYS A 33 -2.89 24.80 -0.24
CA LYS A 33 -2.87 26.26 -0.10
C LYS A 33 -1.85 26.72 0.93
N LEU A 34 -1.87 26.11 2.11
CA LEU A 34 -1.03 26.51 3.23
C LEU A 34 0.35 25.86 3.17
N LYS A 35 0.48 24.81 2.41
CA LYS A 35 1.71 24.00 2.29
C LYS A 35 2.20 23.46 3.62
N GLU A 36 1.27 23.23 4.54
CA GLU A 36 1.55 22.68 5.84
C GLU A 36 1.24 21.18 5.84
N PRO A 37 1.95 20.39 6.67
CA PRO A 37 1.66 18.97 6.77
C PRO A 37 0.29 18.71 7.38
N ILE A 38 -0.40 17.70 6.90
CA ILE A 38 -1.68 17.25 7.45
C ILE A 38 -1.40 16.08 8.37
N ILE A 39 -1.65 16.28 9.66
CA ILE A 39 -1.44 15.27 10.71
C ILE A 39 -2.70 14.41 10.84
N GLY A 40 -2.53 13.10 10.92
CA GLY A 40 -3.63 12.19 11.14
C GLY A 40 -4.50 11.92 9.91
N ALA A 41 -4.03 12.27 8.72
CA ALA A 41 -4.72 11.92 7.50
C ALA A 41 -4.72 10.40 7.31
N SER A 42 -5.84 9.86 6.85
CA SER A 42 -5.98 8.43 6.59
C SER A 42 -5.43 8.08 5.21
N VAL A 43 -4.59 7.04 5.16
CA VAL A 43 -4.03 6.51 3.91
C VAL A 43 -4.37 5.02 3.88
N ILE A 44 -5.23 4.60 2.97
CA ILE A 44 -5.73 3.23 2.90
C ILE A 44 -5.53 2.70 1.47
N VAL A 45 -5.13 1.44 1.37
CA VAL A 45 -5.10 0.75 0.08
C VAL A 45 -6.54 0.40 -0.30
N LYS A 46 -7.00 0.94 -1.43
CA LYS A 46 -8.39 0.79 -1.89
C LYS A 46 -8.78 -0.67 -1.97
N GLY A 47 -9.96 -0.99 -1.42
CA GLY A 47 -10.48 -2.34 -1.42
C GLY A 47 -9.92 -3.24 -0.34
N THR A 48 -9.12 -2.71 0.58
CA THR A 48 -8.53 -3.48 1.67
C THR A 48 -8.70 -2.75 3.00
N THR A 49 -8.32 -3.43 4.09
CA THR A 49 -8.24 -2.81 5.42
C THR A 49 -6.82 -2.36 5.75
N ASN A 50 -5.89 -2.49 4.81
CA ASN A 50 -4.51 -2.08 5.01
C ASN A 50 -4.41 -0.56 4.92
N GLY A 51 -4.10 0.09 6.03
CA GLY A 51 -4.04 1.54 6.09
C GLY A 51 -3.12 2.05 7.18
N THR A 52 -2.82 3.32 7.12
CA THR A 52 -2.02 4.03 8.10
C THR A 52 -2.51 5.47 8.22
N VAL A 53 -1.92 6.23 9.13
CA VAL A 53 -2.20 7.66 9.30
C VAL A 53 -0.90 8.44 9.22
N THR A 54 -1.00 9.69 8.82
CA THR A 54 0.18 10.56 8.73
C THR A 54 0.62 11.00 10.13
N ASP A 55 1.93 11.24 10.27
CA ASP A 55 2.54 11.69 11.51
C ASP A 55 2.57 13.23 11.60
N LEU A 56 3.32 13.77 12.58
CA LEU A 56 3.41 15.20 12.83
C LEU A 56 3.98 16.00 11.66
N ASP A 57 4.75 15.37 10.81
CA ASP A 57 5.34 15.98 9.61
C ASP A 57 4.54 15.66 8.35
N GLY A 58 3.38 15.01 8.48
CA GLY A 58 2.56 14.60 7.35
C GLY A 58 3.09 13.38 6.62
N ASN A 59 4.09 12.72 7.16
CA ASN A 59 4.71 11.56 6.54
C ASN A 59 3.92 10.28 6.82
N PHE A 60 3.92 9.37 5.86
CA PHE A 60 3.35 8.05 6.04
C PHE A 60 4.22 7.00 5.34
N THR A 61 4.13 5.78 5.82
CA THR A 61 4.76 4.60 5.21
C THR A 61 3.71 3.51 5.16
N ILE A 62 3.55 2.89 4.01
CA ILE A 62 2.54 1.85 3.82
C ILE A 62 3.09 0.78 2.86
N GLN A 63 2.72 -0.47 3.10
CA GLN A 63 3.08 -1.56 2.22
C GLN A 63 2.02 -1.73 1.14
N VAL A 64 2.45 -1.81 -0.10
CA VAL A 64 1.56 -1.89 -1.25
C VAL A 64 2.09 -2.90 -2.25
N SER A 65 1.21 -3.32 -3.16
CA SER A 65 1.58 -4.08 -4.33
C SER A 65 1.48 -3.19 -5.56
N LYS A 66 2.10 -3.64 -6.65
CA LYS A 66 2.02 -2.95 -7.93
C LYS A 66 0.56 -2.68 -8.32
N GLU A 67 0.29 -1.50 -8.81
CA GLU A 67 -1.03 -1.05 -9.29
C GLU A 67 -2.09 -0.87 -8.20
N ASN A 68 -1.73 -0.94 -6.93
CA ASN A 68 -2.65 -0.56 -5.87
C ASN A 68 -3.01 0.93 -5.97
N VAL A 69 -4.19 1.27 -5.45
CA VAL A 69 -4.64 2.65 -5.36
C VAL A 69 -4.68 3.04 -3.89
N LEU A 70 -4.07 4.16 -3.56
CA LEU A 70 -4.13 4.72 -2.22
C LEU A 70 -5.27 5.72 -2.14
N VAL A 71 -6.09 5.60 -1.11
CA VAL A 71 -7.17 6.54 -0.80
C VAL A 71 -6.72 7.38 0.39
N ILE A 72 -6.53 8.67 0.16
CA ILE A 72 -6.06 9.61 1.18
C ILE A 72 -7.22 10.53 1.54
N SER A 73 -7.58 10.56 2.81
CA SER A 73 -8.71 11.35 3.29
C SER A 73 -8.43 12.01 4.62
N PHE A 74 -9.03 13.18 4.82
CA PHE A 74 -9.02 13.89 6.08
C PHE A 74 -10.24 14.82 6.13
N ILE A 75 -10.74 15.07 7.34
CA ILE A 75 -11.93 15.90 7.54
C ILE A 75 -11.68 17.31 6.99
N GLY A 76 -12.61 17.80 6.15
CA GLY A 76 -12.52 19.13 5.55
C GLY A 76 -11.76 19.18 4.24
N TYR A 77 -11.25 18.06 3.76
CA TYR A 77 -10.49 17.97 2.52
C TYR A 77 -11.16 17.02 1.52
N ILE A 78 -10.90 17.25 0.25
CA ILE A 78 -11.38 16.36 -0.81
C ILE A 78 -10.54 15.09 -0.80
N THR A 79 -11.22 13.94 -0.75
CA THR A 79 -10.53 12.64 -0.80
C THR A 79 -9.78 12.48 -2.11
N GLN A 80 -8.54 12.04 -2.03
CA GLN A 80 -7.67 11.80 -3.18
C GLN A 80 -7.44 10.32 -3.38
N GLU A 81 -7.43 9.88 -4.64
CA GLU A 81 -7.04 8.52 -5.00
C GLU A 81 -5.80 8.60 -5.86
N ILE A 82 -4.76 7.89 -5.46
CA ILE A 82 -3.45 7.92 -6.13
C ILE A 82 -3.06 6.50 -6.48
N LYS A 83 -2.84 6.25 -7.78
CA LYS A 83 -2.37 4.95 -8.23
C LYS A 83 -0.88 4.81 -7.93
N VAL A 84 -0.50 3.70 -7.32
CA VAL A 84 0.90 3.41 -7.03
C VAL A 84 1.62 3.06 -8.32
N THR A 85 2.68 3.80 -8.62
CA THR A 85 3.54 3.51 -9.77
C THR A 85 4.86 2.98 -9.25
N VAL A 86 5.35 1.92 -9.89
CA VAL A 86 6.62 1.29 -9.51
C VAL A 86 7.74 1.93 -10.33
N PRO A 87 8.85 2.33 -9.67
CA PRO A 87 10.02 2.82 -10.39
C PRO A 87 10.67 1.73 -11.24
#